data_eb162b2d91b2af13c3fdf636d270067b
#
_entry.id   eb162b2d91b2af13c3fdf636d270067b
#
_cell.length_a   1.000
_cell.length_b   1.000
_cell.length_c   1.000
_cell.angle_alpha   90.00
_cell.angle_beta   90.00
_cell.angle_gamma   90.00
#
_symmetry.space_group_name_H-M   'P 1'
#
loop_
_entity.id
_entity.type
_entity.pdbx_description
1 polymer ?
#
loop_
_entity_poly.entity_id
_entity_poly.type
_entity_poly.pdbx_seq_one_letter_code
_entity_poly.pdbx_strand_id
1 'polypeptide(L)'
;MSEKKPILPQGLSRNPAFSPGVQVGELLFVSGQVAQDDHGEPMGINDCEAQTRQIMSRIQAIVETAGASMKDVVKITTFLTDISNYPGFSKVRSETFPDSPPASSTVVVAGLVRPEFLVEVEAVVHLP
;
A
#
# COMPACT_ATOMS: atom_id res chain seq x y z
N MET A 1 -15.98 -2.90 23.47
CA MET A 1 -15.66 -1.78 22.59
C MET A 1 -14.22 -1.89 22.14
N SER A 2 -13.97 -1.80 20.83
CA SER A 2 -12.61 -1.92 20.30
C SER A 2 -11.91 -0.57 20.31
N GLU A 3 -10.66 -0.55 20.74
CA GLU A 3 -9.82 0.62 20.66
C GLU A 3 -8.97 0.53 19.40
N LYS A 4 -8.63 1.67 18.83
CA LYS A 4 -7.71 1.66 17.69
C LYS A 4 -6.29 1.40 18.16
N LYS A 5 -5.58 0.57 17.41
CA LYS A 5 -4.21 0.17 17.73
C LYS A 5 -3.31 0.49 16.54
N PRO A 6 -2.26 1.29 16.72
CA PRO A 6 -1.32 1.55 15.64
C PRO A 6 -0.51 0.30 15.34
N ILE A 7 -0.26 0.05 14.06
CA ILE A 7 0.60 -1.05 13.60
C ILE A 7 1.87 -0.41 13.04
N LEU A 8 2.99 -0.70 13.69
CA LEU A 8 4.27 -0.03 13.47
C LEU A 8 5.34 -1.05 13.11
N PRO A 9 5.49 -1.42 11.82
CA PRO A 9 6.53 -2.38 11.42
C PRO A 9 7.92 -1.85 11.71
N GLN A 10 8.81 -2.73 12.20
CA GLN A 10 10.21 -2.38 12.41
C GLN A 10 10.91 -2.15 11.06
N GLY A 11 11.80 -1.17 11.02
CA GLY A 11 12.62 -0.89 9.83
C GLY A 11 11.89 -0.20 8.69
N LEU A 12 10.59 0.00 8.81
CA LEU A 12 9.83 0.71 7.80
C LEU A 12 9.87 2.21 8.09
N SER A 13 10.37 3.00 7.15
CA SER A 13 10.33 4.46 7.29
C SER A 13 8.90 4.93 7.38
N ARG A 14 8.62 5.89 8.26
CA ARG A 14 7.27 6.41 8.44
C ARG A 14 7.29 7.88 8.82
N ASN A 15 6.20 8.55 8.49
CA ASN A 15 5.94 9.91 8.92
C ASN A 15 5.24 9.83 10.30
N PRO A 16 5.76 10.50 11.34
CA PRO A 16 5.13 10.45 12.67
C PRO A 16 3.75 11.12 12.73
N ALA A 17 3.36 11.84 11.68
CA ALA A 17 2.05 12.50 11.64
C ALA A 17 0.89 11.51 11.50
N PHE A 18 1.16 10.27 11.08
CA PHE A 18 0.13 9.24 10.93
C PHE A 18 0.74 7.86 11.14
N SER A 19 -0.11 6.85 11.34
CA SER A 19 0.33 5.45 11.52
C SER A 19 0.34 4.73 10.18
N PRO A 20 1.32 3.84 9.94
CA PRO A 20 1.32 3.00 8.73
C PRO A 20 0.08 2.13 8.62
N GLY A 21 -0.40 1.60 9.73
CA GLY A 21 -1.65 0.87 9.81
C GLY A 21 -2.35 1.13 11.12
N VAL A 22 -3.68 0.98 11.11
CA VAL A 22 -4.50 1.11 12.32
C VAL A 22 -5.48 -0.05 12.35
N GLN A 23 -5.45 -0.79 13.45
CA GLN A 23 -6.37 -1.91 13.69
C GLN A 23 -7.52 -1.46 14.57
N VAL A 24 -8.74 -1.79 14.17
CA VAL A 24 -9.96 -1.61 14.97
C VAL A 24 -10.76 -2.90 14.86
N GLY A 25 -10.89 -3.65 15.97
CA GLY A 25 -11.56 -4.94 15.92
C GLY A 25 -10.91 -5.88 14.91
N GLU A 26 -11.70 -6.37 13.96
CA GLU A 26 -11.22 -7.28 12.93
C GLU A 26 -10.74 -6.58 11.67
N LEU A 27 -10.71 -5.25 11.65
CA LEU A 27 -10.29 -4.49 10.48
C LEU A 27 -8.94 -3.85 10.69
N LEU A 28 -8.13 -3.88 9.65
CA LEU A 28 -6.87 -3.15 9.57
C LEU A 28 -6.95 -2.18 8.39
N PHE A 29 -6.70 -0.92 8.69
CA PHE A 29 -6.62 0.12 7.68
C PHE A 29 -5.15 0.42 7.41
N VAL A 30 -4.71 0.25 6.18
CA VAL A 30 -3.32 0.52 5.79
C VAL A 30 -3.28 1.86 5.09
N SER A 31 -2.48 2.78 5.64
CA SER A 31 -2.28 4.10 5.05
C SER A 31 -1.72 3.98 3.64
N GLY A 32 -2.00 4.98 2.81
CA GLY A 32 -1.44 5.05 1.46
C GLY A 32 0.07 4.89 1.49
N GLN A 33 0.56 3.91 0.75
CA GLN A 33 2.00 3.63 0.64
C GLN A 33 2.50 4.14 -0.69
N VAL A 34 3.67 4.74 -0.67
CA VAL A 34 4.39 5.20 -1.85
C VAL A 34 5.73 4.45 -1.96
N ALA A 35 6.36 4.50 -3.13
CA ALA A 35 7.57 3.73 -3.39
C ALA A 35 8.79 4.40 -2.76
N GLN A 36 8.97 4.24 -1.47
CA GLN A 36 10.10 4.77 -0.74
C GLN A 36 10.88 3.63 -0.08
N ASP A 37 12.18 3.87 0.14
CA ASP A 37 13.04 2.92 0.84
C ASP A 37 12.93 3.09 2.38
N ASP A 38 13.79 2.38 3.13
CA ASP A 38 13.77 2.43 4.59
C ASP A 38 14.22 3.77 5.16
N HIS A 39 14.73 4.67 4.32
CA HIS A 39 15.13 6.02 4.70
C HIS A 39 14.16 7.09 4.18
N GLY A 40 13.05 6.67 3.56
CA GLY A 40 12.05 7.59 3.03
C GLY A 40 12.38 8.18 1.67
N GLU A 41 13.42 7.65 0.99
CA GLU A 41 13.82 8.14 -0.32
C GLU A 41 13.05 7.44 -1.44
N PRO A 42 12.67 8.16 -2.51
CA PRO A 42 11.94 7.55 -3.62
C PRO A 42 12.74 6.45 -4.31
N MET A 43 12.05 5.39 -4.71
CA MET A 43 12.59 4.27 -5.46
C MET A 43 11.86 4.14 -6.79
N GLY A 44 12.47 3.41 -7.74
CA GLY A 44 11.82 3.10 -9.00
C GLY A 44 11.53 4.33 -9.85
N ILE A 45 12.46 5.26 -9.93
CA ILE A 45 12.27 6.52 -10.66
C ILE A 45 11.85 6.24 -12.10
N ASN A 46 10.75 6.85 -12.53
CA ASN A 46 10.14 6.69 -13.85
C ASN A 46 9.70 5.26 -14.17
N ASP A 47 9.52 4.40 -13.16
CA ASP A 47 9.15 3.00 -13.35
C ASP A 47 8.00 2.62 -12.43
N CYS A 48 6.77 2.70 -12.95
CA CYS A 48 5.57 2.41 -12.16
C CYS A 48 5.50 0.96 -11.71
N GLU A 49 5.96 0.02 -12.52
CA GLU A 49 5.99 -1.39 -12.14
C GLU A 49 6.90 -1.59 -10.92
N ALA A 50 8.12 -1.05 -10.96
CA ALA A 50 9.06 -1.14 -9.84
C ALA A 50 8.50 -0.44 -8.60
N GLN A 51 7.88 0.72 -8.76
CA GLN A 51 7.25 1.43 -7.64
C GLN A 51 6.14 0.60 -7.01
N THR A 52 5.29 -0.01 -7.82
CA THR A 52 4.20 -0.84 -7.31
C THR A 52 4.73 -2.04 -6.53
N ARG A 53 5.81 -2.68 -7.00
CA ARG A 53 6.44 -3.80 -6.27
C ARG A 53 6.92 -3.36 -4.89
N GLN A 54 7.56 -2.21 -4.80
CA GLN A 54 8.02 -1.68 -3.51
C GLN A 54 6.84 -1.36 -2.60
N ILE A 55 5.77 -0.78 -3.14
CA ILE A 55 4.56 -0.48 -2.38
C ILE A 55 3.94 -1.76 -1.81
N MET A 56 3.82 -2.80 -2.63
CA MET A 56 3.23 -4.07 -2.16
C MET A 56 4.09 -4.71 -1.08
N SER A 57 5.40 -4.60 -1.18
CA SER A 57 6.31 -5.06 -0.13
C SER A 57 6.08 -4.31 1.19
N ARG A 58 5.88 -3.00 1.13
CA ARG A 58 5.60 -2.19 2.32
C ARG A 58 4.24 -2.53 2.93
N ILE A 59 3.21 -2.70 2.09
CA ILE A 59 1.90 -3.14 2.56
C ILE A 59 2.00 -4.50 3.24
N GLN A 60 2.73 -5.43 2.65
CA GLN A 60 2.93 -6.77 3.23
C GLN A 60 3.57 -6.69 4.61
N ALA A 61 4.58 -5.84 4.80
CA ALA A 61 5.22 -5.66 6.10
C ALA A 61 4.23 -5.17 7.16
N ILE A 62 3.35 -4.24 6.79
CA ILE A 62 2.32 -3.71 7.70
C ILE A 62 1.30 -4.80 8.04
N VAL A 63 0.82 -5.51 7.02
CA VAL A 63 -0.19 -6.56 7.17
C VAL A 63 0.34 -7.70 8.05
N GLU A 64 1.57 -8.14 7.81
CA GLU A 64 2.19 -9.23 8.59
C GLU A 64 2.48 -8.81 10.02
N THR A 65 2.82 -7.56 10.26
CA THR A 65 3.01 -7.04 11.62
C THR A 65 1.71 -7.12 12.42
N ALA A 66 0.56 -7.00 11.76
CA ALA A 66 -0.75 -7.14 12.40
C ALA A 66 -1.20 -8.59 12.54
N GLY A 67 -0.41 -9.57 12.09
CA GLY A 67 -0.75 -10.98 12.20
C GLY A 67 -1.58 -11.52 11.05
N ALA A 68 -1.65 -10.79 9.95
CA ALA A 68 -2.41 -11.20 8.76
C ALA A 68 -1.46 -11.48 7.58
N SER A 69 -2.02 -11.77 6.43
CA SER A 69 -1.25 -11.97 5.19
C SER A 69 -1.93 -11.25 4.04
N MET A 70 -1.27 -11.20 2.90
CA MET A 70 -1.82 -10.52 1.73
C MET A 70 -3.14 -11.13 1.26
N LYS A 71 -3.41 -12.40 1.58
CA LYS A 71 -4.70 -13.04 1.28
C LYS A 71 -5.86 -12.41 2.04
N ASP A 72 -5.58 -11.73 3.13
CA ASP A 72 -6.60 -11.10 3.98
C ASP A 72 -6.95 -9.68 3.53
N VAL A 73 -6.27 -9.16 2.51
CA VAL A 73 -6.60 -7.85 1.94
C VAL A 73 -7.92 -7.93 1.20
N VAL A 74 -8.89 -7.11 1.59
CA VAL A 74 -10.24 -7.14 1.00
C VAL A 74 -10.52 -5.99 0.06
N LYS A 75 -9.76 -4.90 0.17
CA LYS A 75 -9.94 -3.71 -0.67
C LYS A 75 -8.62 -3.00 -0.84
N ILE A 76 -8.32 -2.59 -2.09
CA ILE A 76 -7.26 -1.63 -2.36
C ILE A 76 -7.82 -0.46 -3.13
N THR A 77 -7.28 0.73 -2.88
CA THR A 77 -7.55 1.93 -3.66
C THR A 77 -6.22 2.46 -4.16
N THR A 78 -6.12 2.68 -5.45
CA THR A 78 -4.87 3.04 -6.12
C THR A 78 -5.01 4.41 -6.76
N PHE A 79 -3.99 5.23 -6.55
CA PHE A 79 -3.90 6.59 -7.09
C PHE A 79 -2.73 6.64 -8.05
N LEU A 80 -2.99 6.99 -9.32
CA LEU A 80 -1.96 7.10 -10.36
C LEU A 80 -1.83 8.56 -10.79
N THR A 81 -0.61 9.00 -11.06
CA THR A 81 -0.39 10.37 -11.57
C THR A 81 -0.66 10.49 -13.07
N ASP A 82 -0.72 9.35 -13.78
CA ASP A 82 -0.98 9.31 -15.21
C ASP A 82 -1.57 7.94 -15.59
N ILE A 83 -2.57 7.93 -16.46
CA ILE A 83 -3.23 6.69 -16.86
C ILE A 83 -2.29 5.73 -17.59
N SER A 84 -1.23 6.24 -18.23
CA SER A 84 -0.24 5.41 -18.90
C SER A 84 0.51 4.50 -17.94
N ASN A 85 0.46 4.76 -16.64
CA ASN A 85 1.07 3.93 -15.61
C ASN A 85 0.20 2.73 -15.22
N TYR A 86 -1.05 2.68 -15.69
CA TYR A 86 -1.97 1.61 -15.29
C TYR A 86 -1.47 0.20 -15.65
N PRO A 87 -0.93 -0.06 -16.85
CA PRO A 87 -0.47 -1.42 -17.18
C PRO A 87 0.62 -1.95 -16.23
N GLY A 88 1.58 -1.10 -15.84
CA GLY A 88 2.63 -1.51 -14.90
C GLY A 88 2.07 -1.83 -13.52
N PHE A 89 1.17 -0.99 -13.00
CA PHE A 89 0.47 -1.26 -11.75
C PHE A 89 -0.35 -2.55 -11.86
N SER A 90 -1.15 -2.68 -12.91
CA SER A 90 -2.07 -3.81 -13.09
C SER A 90 -1.32 -5.15 -13.12
N LYS A 91 -0.16 -5.19 -13.77
CA LYS A 91 0.69 -6.38 -13.80
C LYS A 91 1.09 -6.83 -12.40
N VAL A 92 1.59 -5.90 -11.59
CA VAL A 92 2.02 -6.22 -10.22
C VAL A 92 0.84 -6.58 -9.32
N ARG A 93 -0.29 -5.89 -9.48
CA ARG A 93 -1.52 -6.24 -8.74
C ARG A 93 -1.92 -7.69 -9.00
N SER A 94 -1.91 -8.13 -10.25
CA SER A 94 -2.26 -9.50 -10.62
C SER A 94 -1.28 -10.52 -10.03
N GLU A 95 0.00 -10.18 -9.99
CA GLU A 95 1.02 -11.05 -9.39
C GLU A 95 0.91 -11.11 -7.86
N THR A 96 0.50 -10.00 -7.25
CA THR A 96 0.38 -9.90 -5.78
C THR A 96 -0.85 -10.65 -5.27
N PHE A 97 -1.95 -10.61 -6.03
CA PHE A 97 -3.23 -11.20 -5.62
C PHE A 97 -3.74 -12.19 -6.68
N PRO A 98 -3.05 -13.35 -6.84
CA PRO A 98 -3.38 -14.25 -7.96
C PRO A 98 -4.65 -15.06 -7.75
N ASP A 99 -5.01 -15.41 -6.51
CA ASP A 99 -6.07 -16.38 -6.26
C ASP A 99 -7.40 -15.75 -5.90
N SER A 100 -7.42 -14.86 -4.93
CA SER A 100 -8.64 -14.22 -4.45
C SER A 100 -8.39 -12.71 -4.40
N PRO A 101 -8.50 -12.03 -5.55
CA PRO A 101 -8.16 -10.61 -5.58
C PRO A 101 -9.11 -9.76 -4.73
N PRO A 102 -8.60 -8.70 -4.11
CA PRO A 102 -9.42 -7.77 -3.36
C PRO A 102 -10.30 -6.93 -4.29
N ALA A 103 -11.33 -6.31 -3.74
CA ALA A 103 -12.00 -5.22 -4.45
C ALA A 103 -10.98 -4.13 -4.75
N SER A 104 -11.05 -3.53 -5.92
CA SER A 104 -10.03 -2.59 -6.38
C SER A 104 -10.66 -1.42 -7.11
N SER A 105 -10.25 -0.21 -6.72
CA SER A 105 -10.60 1.02 -7.45
C SER A 105 -9.30 1.74 -7.80
N THR A 106 -9.21 2.25 -9.02
CA THR A 106 -8.04 2.98 -9.48
C THR A 106 -8.47 4.31 -10.06
N VAL A 107 -7.83 5.39 -9.62
CA VAL A 107 -8.14 6.74 -10.09
C VAL A 107 -6.86 7.47 -10.46
N VAL A 108 -6.98 8.40 -11.40
CA VAL A 108 -5.88 9.30 -11.77
C VAL A 108 -6.03 10.58 -10.95
N VAL A 109 -4.93 11.05 -10.38
CA VAL A 109 -4.90 12.23 -9.52
C VAL A 109 -3.92 13.27 -10.09
N ALA A 110 -4.05 14.51 -9.62
CA ALA A 110 -3.21 15.61 -10.09
C ALA A 110 -1.74 15.44 -9.71
N GLY A 111 -1.47 14.74 -8.60
CA GLY A 111 -0.12 14.51 -8.11
C GLY A 111 -0.15 13.81 -6.76
N LEU A 112 1.01 13.37 -6.32
CA LEU A 112 1.22 12.77 -5.01
C LEU A 112 2.14 13.67 -4.18
N VAL A 113 2.55 13.20 -2.98
CA VAL A 113 3.29 14.06 -2.04
C VAL A 113 4.66 14.49 -2.56
N ARG A 114 5.24 13.73 -3.51
CA ARG A 114 6.49 14.11 -4.20
C ARG A 114 6.33 13.83 -5.69
N PRO A 115 7.00 14.61 -6.55
CA PRO A 115 6.87 14.43 -8.01
C PRO A 115 7.41 13.11 -8.51
N GLU A 116 8.32 12.47 -7.79
CA GLU A 116 8.89 11.16 -8.17
C GLU A 116 7.89 10.01 -8.01
N PHE A 117 6.87 10.15 -7.16
CA PHE A 117 5.90 9.08 -6.94
C PHE A 117 4.87 9.06 -8.05
N LEU A 118 4.74 7.91 -8.71
CA LEU A 118 3.83 7.68 -9.83
C LEU A 118 2.55 6.98 -9.41
N VAL A 119 2.59 6.30 -8.24
CA VAL A 119 1.51 5.44 -7.75
C VAL A 119 1.51 5.44 -6.23
N GLU A 120 0.31 5.38 -5.66
CA GLU A 120 0.10 5.20 -4.23
C GLU A 120 -1.03 4.19 -4.06
N VAL A 121 -0.92 3.31 -3.06
CA VAL A 121 -1.95 2.30 -2.78
C VAL A 121 -2.24 2.29 -1.29
N GLU A 122 -3.53 2.31 -0.96
CA GLU A 122 -4.02 2.05 0.40
C GLU A 122 -4.81 0.75 0.41
N ALA A 123 -5.00 0.17 1.59
CA ALA A 123 -5.66 -1.12 1.70
C ALA A 123 -6.53 -1.21 2.95
N VAL A 124 -7.54 -2.07 2.87
CA VAL A 124 -8.34 -2.51 4.02
C VAL A 124 -8.17 -4.03 4.11
N VAL A 125 -7.93 -4.52 5.31
CA VAL A 125 -7.62 -5.93 5.59
C VAL A 125 -8.61 -6.45 6.63
N HIS A 126 -9.13 -7.65 6.40
CA HIS A 126 -9.93 -8.36 7.38
C HIS A 126 -9.02 -9.35 8.11
N LEU A 127 -8.78 -9.12 9.39
CA LEU A 127 -7.86 -9.91 10.19
C LEU A 127 -8.42 -11.31 10.44
N PRO A 128 -7.57 -12.35 10.40
CA PRO A 128 -8.01 -13.74 10.67
C PRO A 128 -8.40 -13.95 12.12
#